data_53857d5d18a402b87a9daf2a8d6c1ca7
#
_entry.id   53857d5d18a402b87a9daf2a8d6c1ca7
#
_cell.length_a   1.000
_cell.length_b   1.000
_cell.length_c   1.000
_cell.angle_alpha   90.00
_cell.angle_beta   90.00
_cell.angle_gamma   90.00
#
_symmetry.space_group_name_H-M   'P 1'
#
loop_
_entity.id
_entity.type
_entity.pdbx_description
1 polymer ?
#
loop_
_entity_poly.entity_id
_entity_poly.type
_entity_poly.pdbx_seq_one_letter_code
_entity_poly.pdbx_strand_id
1 'polypeptide(L)' 'MIPKAHIGSCGEISAGNSGVVAHAFEVIAKVTRDLGITDFRVVSNCGEQAGQSVHHLHFHVLAGRDMTWPPG' A
#
# COMPACT_ATOMS: atom_id res chain seq x y z
N MET A 1 4.96 -2.60 -2.40
CA MET A 1 5.84 -2.45 -1.24
C MET A 1 5.42 -3.39 -0.13
N ILE A 2 6.36 -4.10 0.46
CA ILE A 2 6.09 -5.13 1.47
C ILE A 2 6.92 -4.85 2.72
N PRO A 3 6.28 -4.66 3.90
CA PRO A 3 7.02 -4.50 5.16
C PRO A 3 7.78 -5.79 5.52
N LYS A 4 8.89 -5.63 6.26
CA LYS A 4 9.63 -6.78 6.77
C LYS A 4 8.90 -7.49 7.91
N ALA A 5 8.11 -6.76 8.70
CA ALA A 5 7.30 -7.36 9.76
C ALA A 5 6.16 -8.18 9.14
N HIS A 6 5.85 -9.33 9.73
CA HIS A 6 4.76 -10.16 9.23
C HIS A 6 3.41 -9.62 9.69
N ILE A 7 2.67 -9.02 8.77
CA ILE A 7 1.30 -8.55 8.96
C ILE A 7 0.48 -9.10 7.80
N GLY A 8 -0.61 -9.79 8.09
CA GLY A 8 -1.38 -10.47 7.05
C GLY A 8 -2.07 -9.52 6.08
N SER A 9 -2.66 -8.43 6.58
CA SER A 9 -3.36 -7.44 5.76
C SER A 9 -3.57 -6.15 6.55
N CYS A 10 -4.08 -5.12 5.88
CA CYS A 10 -4.37 -3.85 6.55
C CYS A 10 -5.45 -3.99 7.64
N GLY A 11 -6.28 -5.04 7.57
CA GLY A 11 -7.26 -5.32 8.62
C GLY A 11 -6.66 -5.78 9.94
N GLU A 12 -5.38 -6.16 9.95
CA GLU A 12 -4.67 -6.59 11.15
C GLU A 12 -3.81 -5.49 11.78
N ILE A 13 -3.92 -4.26 11.30
CA ILE A 13 -3.16 -3.14 11.83
C ILE A 13 -3.77 -2.65 13.14
N SER A 14 -2.92 -2.42 14.13
CA SER A 14 -3.31 -1.93 15.45
C SER A 14 -2.26 -0.92 15.94
N ALA A 15 -2.49 -0.36 17.13
CA ALA A 15 -1.53 0.56 17.73
C ALA A 15 -0.14 -0.08 17.93
N GLY A 16 -0.09 -1.42 18.11
CA GLY A 16 1.16 -2.13 18.31
C GLY A 16 2.00 -2.30 17.05
N ASN A 17 1.40 -2.21 15.86
CA ASN A 17 2.12 -2.41 14.59
C ASN A 17 1.95 -1.27 13.59
N SER A 18 1.22 -0.22 13.92
CA SER A 18 0.95 0.89 13.01
C SER A 18 2.20 1.66 12.58
N GLY A 19 3.27 1.60 13.37
CA GLY A 19 4.56 2.20 13.00
C GLY A 19 5.13 1.65 11.69
N VAL A 20 4.86 0.38 11.40
CA VAL A 20 5.26 -0.25 10.13
C VAL A 20 4.59 0.44 8.95
N VAL A 21 3.30 0.76 9.09
CA VAL A 21 2.53 1.43 8.04
C VAL A 21 3.02 2.87 7.84
N ALA A 22 3.29 3.57 8.94
CA ALA A 22 3.84 4.93 8.88
C ALA A 22 5.16 4.94 8.10
N HIS A 23 6.06 3.99 8.41
CA HIS A 23 7.32 3.86 7.69
C HIS A 23 7.11 3.53 6.20
N ALA A 24 6.17 2.64 5.90
CA ALA A 24 5.85 2.29 4.52
C ALA A 24 5.43 3.50 3.70
N PHE A 25 4.56 4.35 4.26
CA PHE A 25 4.12 5.56 3.57
C PHE A 25 5.23 6.60 3.43
N GLU A 26 6.13 6.70 4.39
CA GLU A 26 7.32 7.55 4.27
C GLU A 26 8.19 7.11 3.09
N VAL A 27 8.40 5.79 2.94
CA VAL A 27 9.17 5.23 1.82
C VAL A 27 8.46 5.47 0.49
N ILE A 28 7.14 5.28 0.44
CA ILE A 28 6.34 5.54 -0.78
C ILE A 28 6.48 7.00 -1.18
N ALA A 29 6.36 7.94 -0.24
CA ALA A 29 6.51 9.36 -0.51
C ALA A 29 7.90 9.69 -1.05
N LYS A 30 8.94 9.08 -0.48
CA LYS A 30 10.31 9.28 -0.92
C LYS A 30 10.54 8.74 -2.33
N VAL A 31 10.12 7.50 -2.59
CA VAL A 31 10.33 6.84 -3.89
C VAL A 31 9.58 7.57 -5.00
N THR A 32 8.32 7.94 -4.79
CA THR A 32 7.55 8.66 -5.80
C THR A 32 8.16 10.03 -6.10
N ARG A 33 8.64 10.71 -5.08
CA ARG A 33 9.31 12.01 -5.23
C ARG A 33 10.62 11.88 -6.00
N ASP A 34 11.42 10.85 -5.69
CA ASP A 34 12.70 10.60 -6.37
C ASP A 34 12.50 10.23 -7.84
N LEU A 35 11.37 9.59 -8.18
CA LEU A 35 11.02 9.23 -9.56
C LEU A 35 10.27 10.34 -10.30
N GLY A 36 9.96 11.45 -9.63
CA GLY A 36 9.23 12.55 -10.25
C GLY A 36 7.74 12.27 -10.44
N ILE A 37 7.18 11.31 -9.72
CA ILE A 37 5.77 10.96 -9.79
C ILE A 37 4.99 11.87 -8.85
N THR A 38 4.04 12.66 -9.39
CA THR A 38 3.22 13.58 -8.60
C THR A 38 1.80 13.04 -8.36
N ASP A 39 1.28 12.27 -9.29
CA ASP A 39 -0.07 11.71 -9.24
C ASP A 39 0.01 10.20 -9.19
N PHE A 40 -0.49 9.61 -8.13
CA PHE A 40 -0.45 8.16 -7.96
C PHE A 40 -1.57 7.70 -7.03
N ARG A 41 -1.84 6.40 -7.09
CA ARG A 41 -2.82 5.74 -6.25
C ARG A 41 -2.15 4.62 -5.48
N VAL A 42 -2.50 4.48 -4.19
CA VAL A 42 -2.00 3.39 -3.35
C VAL A 42 -3.15 2.44 -3.07
N VAL A 43 -2.92 1.14 -3.28
CA VAL A 43 -3.91 0.10 -3.06
C VAL A 43 -3.34 -0.99 -2.17
N SER A 44 -4.11 -1.40 -1.16
CA SER A 44 -3.79 -2.56 -0.34
C SER A 44 -5.04 -3.42 -0.24
N ASN A 45 -4.94 -4.68 -0.66
CA ASN A 45 -6.07 -5.60 -0.66
C ASN A 45 -6.14 -6.35 0.67
N CYS A 46 -7.33 -6.39 1.26
CA CYS A 46 -7.60 -7.10 2.51
C CYS A 46 -8.69 -8.13 2.25
N GLY A 47 -8.35 -9.42 2.34
CA GLY A 47 -9.28 -10.51 2.12
C GLY A 47 -9.36 -10.95 0.65
N GLU A 48 -9.81 -12.19 0.44
CA GLU A 48 -9.84 -12.81 -0.90
C GLU A 48 -10.80 -12.09 -1.85
N GLN A 49 -11.95 -11.63 -1.37
CA GLN A 49 -12.93 -10.94 -2.20
C GLN A 49 -12.43 -9.57 -2.68
N ALA A 50 -11.46 -8.99 -1.97
CA ALA A 50 -10.81 -7.74 -2.40
C ALA A 50 -9.58 -8.00 -3.28
N GLY A 51 -9.29 -9.27 -3.59
CA GLY A 51 -8.19 -9.64 -4.46
C GLY A 51 -6.88 -9.99 -3.74
N GLN A 52 -6.91 -10.18 -2.42
CA GLN A 52 -5.72 -10.60 -1.69
C GLN A 52 -5.45 -12.08 -1.95
N SER A 53 -4.36 -12.39 -2.64
CA SER A 53 -3.93 -13.76 -2.92
C SER A 53 -2.78 -14.21 -2.03
N VAL A 54 -2.09 -13.29 -1.37
CA VAL A 54 -0.97 -13.57 -0.48
C VAL A 54 -1.27 -12.97 0.89
N HIS A 55 -1.17 -13.78 1.95
CA HIS A 55 -1.43 -13.35 3.32
C HIS A 55 -0.22 -12.62 3.92
N HIS A 56 0.15 -11.51 3.30
CA HIS A 56 1.18 -10.62 3.77
C HIS A 56 0.84 -9.21 3.33
N LEU A 57 0.86 -8.26 4.25
CA LEU A 57 0.55 -6.86 3.95
C LEU A 57 1.46 -6.33 2.86
N HIS A 58 0.86 -5.77 1.83
CA HIS A 58 1.60 -5.14 0.74
C HIS A 58 0.81 -3.98 0.17
N PHE A 59 1.51 -3.05 -0.46
CA PHE A 59 0.93 -1.88 -1.08
C PHE A 59 1.34 -1.82 -2.54
N HIS A 60 0.35 -1.60 -3.41
CA HIS A 60 0.60 -1.31 -4.82
C HIS A 60 0.56 0.19 -5.03
N VAL A 61 1.55 0.73 -5.70
CA VAL A 61 1.60 2.13 -6.08
C VAL A 61 1.36 2.19 -7.59
N LEU A 62 0.28 2.82 -7.99
CA LEU A 62 -0.17 2.86 -9.38
C LEU A 62 -0.03 4.29 -9.93
N ALA A 63 0.68 4.42 -11.05
CA ALA A 63 0.91 5.71 -11.69
C ALA A 63 1.06 5.53 -13.20
N GLY A 64 1.12 6.65 -13.93
CA GLY A 64 1.41 6.63 -15.36
C GLY A 64 0.18 6.68 -16.27
N ARG A 65 -1.03 6.82 -15.70
CA ARG A 65 -2.25 7.03 -16.48
C ARG A 65 -3.29 7.77 -15.66
N ASP A 66 -4.28 8.33 -16.32
CA ASP A 66 -5.45 8.88 -15.64
C ASP A 66 -6.23 7.74 -15.00
N MET A 67 -6.63 7.95 -13.75
CA MET A 67 -7.37 6.97 -12.97
C MET A 67 -8.77 7.52 -12.71
N THR A 68 -9.76 6.64 -12.86
CA THR A 68 -11.15 7.01 -12.72
C THR A 68 -11.72 6.61 -11.36
N TRP A 69 -12.92 7.03 -11.09
CA TRP A 69 -13.68 6.67 -9.91
C TRP A 69 -14.97 5.97 -10.34
N PRO A 70 -15.41 4.87 -9.69
CA PRO A 70 -14.84 4.25 -8.49
C PRO A 70 -13.50 3.55 -8.74
N PRO A 71 -12.69 3.34 -7.67
CA PRO A 71 -11.30 2.86 -7.80
C PRO A 71 -11.17 1.35 -8.05
N GLY A 72 -12.22 0.67 -8.30
CA GLY A 72 -12.15 -0.78 -8.48
C GLY A 72 -12.96 -1.27 -9.69
#